data_fccefe767aeab4729fb683e04ee48518
#
_entry.id   fccefe767aeab4729fb683e04ee48518
#
_cell.length_a   1.000
_cell.length_b   1.000
_cell.length_c   1.000
_cell.angle_alpha   90.00
_cell.angle_beta   90.00
_cell.angle_gamma   90.00
#
_symmetry.space_group_name_H-M   'P 1'
#
loop_
_entity.id
_entity.type
_entity.pdbx_description
1 polymer ?
#
loop_
_entity_poly.entity_id
_entity_poly.type
_entity_poly.pdbx_seq_one_letter_code
_entity_poly.pdbx_strand_id
1 'polypeptide(L)'
;MICIFSVLYFFYKASIYRRITLSGTVKFFYSSIITGGLAAFLLIPVAISLSTGKADFNLFSEAITIKQNLSRFLIKLFIGSYNMGQVMKSPTNIYCSVMVAELLILYFFNKEINIRNKIASLIVMVFIALSFFISTFILLWHGFDYPIGFQYRNSFIFCFFIITLAYECWLKIKRSNFNGLIITVLFFAVASIYVSYGEYDYLDTNKIVSTFIISLCYIIVFMICIKFNGISRIILPLISLLVITELTLNAYLSMKNIKYIHKAHIGEYIETVSPLIEEVKSLNDNFYRIEQVYRNTLNDSMLLNYNGLGHSSSANEENTAKLIKSFGFKTSVINNVYNMGSTIPIDSILGIKYLISMEQPEFFKCYKYKQNMFYKKVKTEGSYAVYENPYALPIAFMVNERLESTNINEVKNKFVYSNDILKLMVNENYDIYKVLNITDIKLNNLSEVKYDDETVYQKEIKGVKSTIEL
;
A
#
# COMPACT_ATOMS: atom_id res chain seq x y z
N MET A 1 14.01 9.28 -1.43
CA MET A 1 14.76 8.18 -0.79
C MET A 1 16.17 8.02 -1.36
N ILE A 2 16.35 7.56 -2.61
CA ILE A 2 17.67 7.30 -3.20
C ILE A 2 18.56 8.55 -3.21
N CYS A 3 18.04 9.72 -3.58
CA CYS A 3 18.81 10.98 -3.57
C CYS A 3 19.34 11.32 -2.16
N ILE A 4 18.50 11.20 -1.13
CA ILE A 4 18.91 11.44 0.27
C ILE A 4 20.02 10.46 0.66
N PHE A 5 19.83 9.19 0.34
CA PHE A 5 20.84 8.17 0.63
C PHE A 5 22.14 8.42 -0.14
N SER A 6 22.10 8.82 -1.40
CA SER A 6 23.30 9.14 -2.20
C SER A 6 24.13 10.24 -1.55
N VAL A 7 23.48 11.29 -1.03
CA VAL A 7 24.16 12.35 -0.30
C VAL A 7 24.79 11.82 0.99
N LEU A 8 24.03 11.05 1.79
CA LEU A 8 24.54 10.45 3.03
C LEU A 8 25.73 9.52 2.75
N TYR A 9 25.61 8.69 1.71
CA TYR A 9 26.64 7.73 1.34
C TYR A 9 27.90 8.42 0.80
N PHE A 10 27.73 9.51 0.06
CA PHE A 10 28.85 10.35 -0.37
C PHE A 10 29.66 10.88 0.82
N PHE A 11 29.00 11.51 1.81
CA PHE A 11 29.66 12.01 3.00
C PHE A 11 30.23 10.90 3.87
N TYR A 12 29.55 9.76 3.99
CA TYR A 12 30.07 8.57 4.65
C TYR A 12 31.39 8.10 4.03
N LYS A 13 31.44 7.92 2.72
CA LYS A 13 32.66 7.51 2.01
C LYS A 13 33.76 8.56 2.11
N ALA A 14 33.43 9.82 1.94
CA ALA A 14 34.37 10.91 2.08
C ALA A 14 34.97 10.99 3.50
N SER A 15 34.20 10.70 4.52
CA SER A 15 34.67 10.57 5.92
C SER A 15 35.65 9.42 6.08
N ILE A 16 35.36 8.25 5.52
CA ILE A 16 36.20 7.06 5.62
C ILE A 16 37.57 7.31 4.92
N TYR A 17 37.53 7.83 3.71
CA TYR A 17 38.74 8.04 2.90
C TYR A 17 39.53 9.32 3.26
N ARG A 18 39.02 10.13 4.22
CA ARG A 18 39.63 11.44 4.60
C ARG A 18 39.85 12.39 3.41
N ARG A 19 39.03 12.30 2.40
CA ARG A 19 39.15 13.07 1.15
C ARG A 19 37.88 13.87 0.85
N ILE A 20 37.44 14.70 1.81
CA ILE A 20 36.45 15.72 1.50
C ILE A 20 37.21 16.86 0.83
N THR A 21 37.22 16.87 -0.49
CA THR A 21 37.78 17.98 -1.28
C THR A 21 36.65 18.80 -1.84
N LEU A 22 36.80 20.13 -1.86
CA LEU A 22 35.81 21.02 -2.45
C LEU A 22 35.48 20.61 -3.89
N SER A 23 36.52 20.29 -4.68
CA SER A 23 36.35 19.80 -6.06
C SER A 23 35.52 18.53 -6.15
N GLY A 24 35.75 17.54 -5.28
CA GLY A 24 34.97 16.30 -5.25
C GLY A 24 33.50 16.55 -4.90
N THR A 25 33.24 17.43 -3.93
CA THR A 25 31.91 17.82 -3.51
C THR A 25 31.18 18.56 -4.63
N VAL A 26 31.83 19.53 -5.27
CA VAL A 26 31.26 20.26 -6.41
C VAL A 26 30.96 19.31 -7.57
N LYS A 27 31.86 18.39 -7.90
CA LYS A 27 31.63 17.38 -8.96
C LYS A 27 30.42 16.49 -8.64
N PHE A 28 30.26 16.05 -7.40
CA PHE A 28 29.12 15.24 -6.99
C PHE A 28 27.81 15.98 -7.17
N PHE A 29 27.68 17.22 -6.66
CA PHE A 29 26.45 18.00 -6.80
C PHE A 29 26.19 18.42 -8.25
N TYR A 30 27.21 18.80 -9.01
CA TYR A 30 27.09 19.11 -10.44
C TYR A 30 26.56 17.90 -11.24
N SER A 31 27.11 16.72 -11.03
CA SER A 31 26.63 15.48 -11.66
C SER A 31 25.20 15.16 -11.25
N SER A 32 24.85 15.40 -9.98
CA SER A 32 23.49 15.17 -9.47
C SER A 32 22.46 16.10 -10.12
N ILE A 33 22.81 17.38 -10.31
CA ILE A 33 21.95 18.36 -10.99
C ILE A 33 21.76 17.98 -12.47
N ILE A 34 22.82 17.62 -13.17
CA ILE A 34 22.72 17.16 -14.58
C ILE A 34 21.83 15.93 -14.67
N THR A 35 22.01 14.94 -13.78
CA THR A 35 21.20 13.72 -13.77
C THR A 35 19.73 14.04 -13.50
N GLY A 36 19.45 14.95 -12.56
CA GLY A 36 18.09 15.46 -12.30
C GLY A 36 17.50 16.17 -13.52
N GLY A 37 18.29 16.99 -14.21
CA GLY A 37 17.88 17.66 -15.45
C GLY A 37 17.56 16.69 -16.59
N LEU A 38 18.36 15.64 -16.75
CA LEU A 38 18.09 14.58 -17.74
C LEU A 38 16.81 13.78 -17.42
N ALA A 39 16.49 13.63 -16.13
CA ALA A 39 15.27 12.96 -15.69
C ALA A 39 14.05 13.92 -15.60
N ALA A 40 14.22 15.21 -15.82
CA ALA A 40 13.19 16.23 -15.59
C ALA A 40 11.93 16.00 -16.43
N PHE A 41 12.04 15.45 -17.62
CA PHE A 41 10.91 15.13 -18.48
C PHE A 41 9.93 14.12 -17.86
N LEU A 42 10.37 13.29 -16.93
CA LEU A 42 9.51 12.42 -16.11
C LEU A 42 9.19 13.03 -14.76
N LEU A 43 10.18 13.64 -14.11
CA LEU A 43 10.03 14.12 -12.73
C LEU A 43 9.09 15.32 -12.62
N ILE A 44 9.11 16.26 -13.58
CA ILE A 44 8.27 17.45 -13.54
C ILE A 44 6.79 17.11 -13.71
N PRO A 45 6.34 16.35 -14.74
CA PRO A 45 4.94 15.96 -14.86
C PRO A 45 4.43 15.17 -13.66
N VAL A 46 5.25 14.26 -13.12
CA VAL A 46 4.88 13.49 -11.91
C VAL A 46 4.75 14.41 -10.70
N ALA A 47 5.67 15.37 -10.51
CA ALA A 47 5.59 16.33 -9.41
C ALA A 47 4.33 17.22 -9.51
N ILE A 48 3.98 17.69 -10.71
CA ILE A 48 2.75 18.45 -10.95
C ILE A 48 1.52 17.60 -10.65
N SER A 49 1.46 16.35 -11.15
CA SER A 49 0.35 15.45 -10.88
C SER A 49 0.19 15.13 -9.40
N LEU A 50 1.29 14.96 -8.67
CA LEU A 50 1.24 14.71 -7.22
C LEU A 50 0.85 15.96 -6.42
N SER A 51 1.19 17.15 -6.87
CA SER A 51 0.83 18.41 -6.19
C SER A 51 -0.68 18.69 -6.26
N THR A 52 -1.37 18.20 -7.26
CA THR A 52 -2.85 18.31 -7.41
C THR A 52 -3.62 17.16 -6.78
N GLY A 53 -2.95 16.06 -6.43
CA GLY A 53 -3.63 14.81 -6.04
C GLY A 53 -3.61 14.47 -4.56
N LYS A 54 -2.53 14.74 -3.83
CA LYS A 54 -2.35 14.22 -2.45
C LYS A 54 -1.85 15.22 -1.43
N ALA A 55 -1.59 16.44 -1.83
CA ALA A 55 -0.81 17.35 -1.04
C ALA A 55 -1.60 18.06 0.08
N ASP A 56 -2.17 17.33 1.00
CA ASP A 56 -2.33 17.86 2.35
C ASP A 56 -0.94 17.86 3.02
N PHE A 57 -0.16 18.90 2.72
CA PHE A 57 1.15 19.18 3.31
C PHE A 57 0.99 19.63 4.77
N ASN A 58 0.44 18.79 5.61
CA ASN A 58 0.43 18.98 7.05
C ASN A 58 1.74 18.46 7.66
N LEU A 59 2.84 19.16 7.38
CA LEU A 59 4.17 18.92 7.97
C LEU A 59 4.16 18.83 9.51
N PHE A 60 3.15 19.36 10.18
CA PHE A 60 3.08 19.49 11.63
C PHE A 60 1.93 18.73 12.30
N SER A 61 1.07 18.06 11.57
CA SER A 61 -0.10 17.39 12.13
C SER A 61 0.20 16.03 12.81
N GLU A 62 1.28 15.37 12.46
CA GLU A 62 1.73 14.19 13.18
C GLU A 62 2.80 14.55 14.19
N ALA A 63 2.42 14.63 15.47
CA ALA A 63 3.36 14.67 16.58
C ALA A 63 4.39 13.53 16.43
N ILE A 64 5.61 13.75 16.96
CA ILE A 64 6.66 12.73 17.02
C ILE A 64 6.09 11.49 17.72
N THR A 65 5.68 10.50 16.94
CA THR A 65 5.11 9.25 17.46
C THR A 65 6.07 8.09 17.23
N ILE A 66 6.19 7.22 18.23
CA ILE A 66 6.93 5.97 18.11
C ILE A 66 6.01 4.96 17.45
N LYS A 67 6.30 4.60 16.20
CA LYS A 67 5.45 3.71 15.38
C LYS A 67 5.75 2.21 15.58
N GLN A 68 6.93 1.86 16.08
CA GLN A 68 7.37 0.47 16.19
C GLN A 68 8.26 0.24 17.41
N ASN A 69 8.11 -0.92 18.04
CA ASN A 69 8.98 -1.34 19.14
C ASN A 69 10.25 -2.03 18.61
N LEU A 70 11.37 -1.91 19.36
CA LEU A 70 12.64 -2.54 19.02
C LEU A 70 12.51 -4.06 18.83
N SER A 71 11.69 -4.72 19.62
CA SER A 71 11.42 -6.16 19.47
C SER A 71 10.90 -6.53 18.09
N ARG A 72 9.92 -5.78 17.58
CA ARG A 72 9.36 -5.99 16.23
C ARG A 72 10.37 -5.77 15.11
N PHE A 73 11.35 -4.91 15.34
CA PHE A 73 12.45 -4.70 14.40
C PHE A 73 13.43 -5.89 14.41
N LEU A 74 13.85 -6.35 15.60
CA LEU A 74 14.77 -7.49 15.73
C LEU A 74 14.21 -8.79 15.18
N ILE A 75 12.92 -9.04 15.32
CA ILE A 75 12.24 -10.21 14.77
C ILE A 75 12.41 -10.29 13.25
N LYS A 76 12.55 -9.17 12.56
CA LYS A 76 12.74 -9.12 11.12
C LYS A 76 14.10 -9.65 10.63
N LEU A 77 14.97 -10.05 11.52
CA LEU A 77 16.20 -10.80 11.21
C LEU A 77 15.97 -12.31 11.07
N PHE A 78 14.78 -12.81 11.40
CA PHE A 78 14.44 -14.24 11.36
C PHE A 78 13.82 -14.63 10.01
N ILE A 79 14.12 -15.86 9.57
CA ILE A 79 13.58 -16.45 8.34
C ILE A 79 12.05 -16.53 8.42
N GLY A 80 11.37 -16.15 7.35
CA GLY A 80 9.90 -16.18 7.27
C GLY A 80 9.20 -15.19 8.21
N SER A 81 9.94 -14.20 8.76
CA SER A 81 9.39 -13.14 9.62
C SER A 81 8.56 -12.09 8.86
N TYR A 82 8.49 -12.18 7.55
CA TYR A 82 7.66 -11.35 6.69
C TYR A 82 6.82 -12.24 5.77
N ASN A 83 5.50 -12.09 5.80
CA ASN A 83 4.57 -12.83 4.96
C ASN A 83 3.47 -11.92 4.41
N MET A 84 2.65 -12.44 3.48
CA MET A 84 1.56 -11.67 2.86
C MET A 84 0.52 -11.14 3.85
N GLY A 85 0.25 -11.83 4.95
CA GLY A 85 -0.65 -11.32 6.00
C GLY A 85 -0.15 -10.04 6.66
N GLN A 86 1.15 -9.76 6.56
CA GLN A 86 1.76 -8.55 7.08
C GLN A 86 1.86 -7.42 6.06
N VAL A 87 1.77 -7.71 4.76
CA VAL A 87 1.87 -6.69 3.69
C VAL A 87 0.89 -5.56 3.94
N MET A 88 -0.35 -5.89 4.30
CA MET A 88 -1.39 -4.89 4.59
C MET A 88 -1.11 -4.06 5.86
N LYS A 89 -0.38 -4.62 6.83
CA LYS A 89 0.04 -3.94 8.06
C LYS A 89 1.34 -3.15 7.87
N SER A 90 1.94 -3.24 6.68
CA SER A 90 3.15 -2.52 6.26
C SER A 90 4.28 -2.50 7.30
N PRO A 91 4.71 -3.64 7.89
CA PRO A 91 5.82 -3.65 8.82
C PRO A 91 7.15 -3.42 8.10
N THR A 92 8.19 -3.05 8.86
CA THR A 92 9.56 -3.00 8.37
C THR A 92 9.98 -4.35 7.80
N ASN A 93 10.64 -4.39 6.65
CA ASN A 93 11.27 -5.60 6.13
C ASN A 93 12.74 -5.36 5.88
N ILE A 94 13.59 -5.90 6.76
CA ILE A 94 15.05 -5.73 6.76
C ILE A 94 15.80 -7.07 6.61
N TYR A 95 15.08 -8.13 6.26
CA TYR A 95 15.71 -9.43 6.06
C TYR A 95 16.59 -9.42 4.81
N CYS A 96 17.90 -9.67 5.00
CA CYS A 96 18.88 -9.72 3.91
C CYS A 96 19.69 -11.02 3.91
N SER A 97 19.43 -11.94 4.78
CA SER A 97 20.15 -13.17 5.13
C SER A 97 20.68 -13.12 6.56
N VAL A 98 20.66 -14.23 7.23
CA VAL A 98 21.28 -14.43 8.54
C VAL A 98 22.78 -14.17 8.46
N MET A 99 23.44 -14.60 7.37
CA MET A 99 24.85 -14.32 7.10
C MET A 99 25.17 -12.82 7.16
N VAL A 100 24.33 -11.98 6.56
CA VAL A 100 24.53 -10.52 6.56
C VAL A 100 24.42 -9.97 7.98
N ALA A 101 23.45 -10.42 8.77
CA ALA A 101 23.29 -9.99 10.15
C ALA A 101 24.49 -10.40 11.01
N GLU A 102 25.01 -11.60 10.83
CA GLU A 102 26.22 -12.08 11.52
C GLU A 102 27.46 -11.30 11.15
N LEU A 103 27.70 -11.11 9.85
CA LEU A 103 28.84 -10.33 9.38
C LEU A 103 28.75 -8.87 9.82
N LEU A 104 27.54 -8.31 9.96
CA LEU A 104 27.34 -6.98 10.51
C LEU A 104 27.79 -6.91 11.98
N ILE A 105 27.44 -7.90 12.81
CA ILE A 105 27.91 -7.97 14.18
C ILE A 105 29.45 -8.09 14.19
N LEU A 106 29.99 -9.03 13.41
CA LEU A 106 31.43 -9.23 13.27
C LEU A 106 32.17 -7.98 12.78
N TYR A 107 31.55 -7.14 11.93
CA TYR A 107 32.13 -5.89 11.45
C TYR A 107 32.57 -4.99 12.62
N PHE A 108 31.72 -4.86 13.62
CA PHE A 108 32.03 -4.02 14.79
C PHE A 108 33.10 -4.61 15.71
N PHE A 109 33.30 -5.92 15.70
CA PHE A 109 34.36 -6.62 16.48
C PHE A 109 35.59 -6.90 15.69
N ASN A 110 35.62 -6.72 14.37
CA ASN A 110 36.82 -6.96 13.53
C ASN A 110 37.88 -5.89 13.78
N LYS A 111 39.07 -6.33 14.23
CA LYS A 111 40.21 -5.44 14.56
C LYS A 111 40.84 -4.76 13.31
N GLU A 112 40.66 -5.32 12.13
CA GLU A 112 41.17 -4.76 10.86
C GLU A 112 40.31 -3.62 10.32
N ILE A 113 39.13 -3.40 10.91
CA ILE A 113 38.26 -2.30 10.56
C ILE A 113 38.53 -1.15 11.55
N ASN A 114 38.98 -0.03 10.98
CA ASN A 114 39.31 1.15 11.78
C ASN A 114 38.09 1.63 12.59
N ILE A 115 38.32 2.00 13.84
CA ILE A 115 37.30 2.49 14.78
C ILE A 115 36.54 3.67 14.18
N ARG A 116 37.14 4.55 13.43
CA ARG A 116 36.51 5.66 12.73
C ARG A 116 35.47 5.16 11.72
N ASN A 117 35.78 4.11 10.95
CA ASN A 117 34.86 3.52 9.99
C ASN A 117 33.65 2.92 10.72
N LYS A 118 33.87 2.24 11.85
CA LYS A 118 32.81 1.69 12.70
C LYS A 118 31.88 2.78 13.22
N ILE A 119 32.46 3.88 13.73
CA ILE A 119 31.67 5.00 14.24
C ILE A 119 30.86 5.65 13.11
N ALA A 120 31.48 5.93 11.96
CA ALA A 120 30.80 6.50 10.80
C ALA A 120 29.66 5.59 10.31
N SER A 121 29.91 4.28 10.23
CA SER A 121 28.91 3.28 9.86
C SER A 121 27.75 3.21 10.86
N LEU A 122 28.07 3.27 12.16
CA LEU A 122 27.05 3.27 13.20
C LEU A 122 26.15 4.50 13.12
N ILE A 123 26.72 5.68 12.90
CA ILE A 123 25.96 6.93 12.76
C ILE A 123 24.98 6.84 11.58
N VAL A 124 25.46 6.41 10.41
CA VAL A 124 24.60 6.27 9.22
C VAL A 124 23.52 5.19 9.43
N MET A 125 23.91 4.05 10.00
CA MET A 125 22.99 2.96 10.30
C MET A 125 21.89 3.39 11.28
N VAL A 126 22.23 4.08 12.35
CA VAL A 126 21.27 4.62 13.33
C VAL A 126 20.39 5.67 12.68
N PHE A 127 20.94 6.59 11.87
CA PHE A 127 20.16 7.60 11.17
C PHE A 127 19.08 6.97 10.26
N ILE A 128 19.45 5.94 9.48
CA ILE A 128 18.48 5.24 8.64
C ILE A 128 17.47 4.47 9.51
N ALA A 129 17.96 3.80 10.56
CA ALA A 129 17.10 3.02 11.48
C ALA A 129 16.08 3.88 12.23
N LEU A 130 16.40 5.13 12.59
CA LEU A 130 15.46 6.06 13.23
C LEU A 130 14.18 6.25 12.43
N SER A 131 14.25 6.15 11.09
CA SER A 131 13.08 6.23 10.23
C SER A 131 12.09 5.06 10.41
N PHE A 132 12.50 3.98 11.04
CA PHE A 132 11.60 2.86 11.36
C PHE A 132 10.88 3.03 12.69
N PHE A 133 11.34 3.95 13.52
CA PHE A 133 10.79 4.17 14.86
C PHE A 133 10.04 5.48 14.99
N ILE A 134 10.46 6.53 14.28
CA ILE A 134 9.99 7.89 14.48
C ILE A 134 9.28 8.39 13.22
N SER A 135 8.02 8.83 13.35
CA SER A 135 7.17 9.31 12.24
C SER A 135 7.80 10.42 11.41
N THR A 136 8.44 11.40 12.02
CA THR A 136 9.10 12.51 11.33
C THR A 136 10.18 12.05 10.35
N PHE A 137 10.95 11.01 10.71
CA PHE A 137 11.96 10.45 9.79
C PHE A 137 11.33 9.67 8.64
N ILE A 138 10.15 9.07 8.83
CA ILE A 138 9.40 8.46 7.72
C ILE A 138 9.06 9.53 6.69
N LEU A 139 8.54 10.68 7.11
CA LEU A 139 8.23 11.82 6.23
C LEU A 139 9.46 12.29 5.45
N LEU A 140 10.61 12.44 6.12
CA LEU A 140 11.86 12.85 5.47
C LEU A 140 12.21 11.93 4.28
N TRP A 141 12.12 10.60 4.47
CA TRP A 141 12.42 9.64 3.41
C TRP A 141 11.41 9.64 2.27
N HIS A 142 10.17 10.09 2.52
CA HIS A 142 9.07 10.13 1.54
C HIS A 142 8.83 11.50 0.92
N GLY A 143 9.77 12.44 1.07
CA GLY A 143 9.63 13.78 0.50
C GLY A 143 8.59 14.62 1.22
N PHE A 144 8.46 14.42 2.53
CA PHE A 144 7.54 15.09 3.45
C PHE A 144 6.05 14.76 3.23
N ASP A 145 5.74 13.69 2.48
CA ASP A 145 4.40 13.14 2.35
C ASP A 145 4.29 11.82 3.14
N TYR A 146 3.12 11.59 3.80
CA TYR A 146 2.90 10.36 4.54
C TYR A 146 2.50 9.22 3.59
N PRO A 147 3.27 8.13 3.52
CA PRO A 147 3.01 7.08 2.55
C PRO A 147 1.75 6.28 2.91
N ILE A 148 0.78 6.26 2.00
CA ILE A 148 -0.39 5.40 2.10
C ILE A 148 0.02 3.98 1.71
N GLY A 149 0.01 3.06 2.68
CA GLY A 149 0.54 1.70 2.53
C GLY A 149 2.06 1.64 2.38
N PHE A 150 2.67 0.53 2.75
CA PHE A 150 4.11 0.30 2.66
C PHE A 150 4.96 1.45 3.25
N GLN A 151 4.69 1.81 4.50
CA GLN A 151 5.30 2.96 5.17
C GLN A 151 6.83 2.90 5.21
N TYR A 152 7.41 1.72 5.32
CA TYR A 152 8.86 1.51 5.44
C TYR A 152 9.53 1.11 4.13
N ARG A 153 9.14 1.77 3.03
CA ARG A 153 9.74 1.51 1.70
C ARG A 153 11.26 1.75 1.69
N ASN A 154 11.77 2.60 2.56
CA ASN A 154 13.19 2.88 2.72
C ASN A 154 13.99 1.72 3.35
N SER A 155 13.34 0.61 3.76
CA SER A 155 14.03 -0.58 4.27
C SER A 155 15.10 -1.11 3.32
N PHE A 156 14.90 -1.03 1.99
CA PHE A 156 15.89 -1.49 1.03
C PHE A 156 17.20 -0.70 1.11
N ILE A 157 17.16 0.57 1.51
CA ILE A 157 18.34 1.42 1.72
C ILE A 157 19.14 0.92 2.91
N PHE A 158 18.44 0.59 4.01
CA PHE A 158 19.05 -0.02 5.18
C PHE A 158 19.69 -1.36 4.82
N CYS A 159 18.97 -2.22 4.10
CA CYS A 159 19.47 -3.51 3.62
C CYS A 159 20.74 -3.35 2.77
N PHE A 160 20.71 -2.45 1.79
CA PHE A 160 21.87 -2.15 0.96
C PHE A 160 23.08 -1.72 1.81
N PHE A 161 22.85 -0.84 2.78
CA PHE A 161 23.92 -0.33 3.62
C PHE A 161 24.53 -1.44 4.49
N ILE A 162 23.72 -2.24 5.18
CA ILE A 162 24.24 -3.34 6.01
C ILE A 162 24.91 -4.44 5.18
N ILE A 163 24.45 -4.71 3.96
CA ILE A 163 25.12 -5.63 3.02
C ILE A 163 26.51 -5.10 2.66
N THR A 164 26.66 -3.78 2.42
CA THR A 164 28.01 -3.22 2.12
C THR A 164 28.96 -3.34 3.29
N LEU A 165 28.48 -3.17 4.53
CA LEU A 165 29.30 -3.37 5.74
C LEU A 165 29.65 -4.85 5.96
N ALA A 166 28.68 -5.74 5.76
CA ALA A 166 28.89 -7.18 5.82
C ALA A 166 29.94 -7.63 4.80
N TYR A 167 29.85 -7.11 3.57
CA TYR A 167 30.85 -7.41 2.52
C TYR A 167 32.23 -6.90 2.88
N GLU A 168 32.37 -5.71 3.47
CA GLU A 168 33.70 -5.22 3.96
C GLU A 168 34.23 -6.14 5.06
N CYS A 169 33.38 -6.61 5.98
CA CYS A 169 33.80 -7.58 7.00
C CYS A 169 34.22 -8.92 6.36
N TRP A 170 33.45 -9.40 5.38
CA TRP A 170 33.76 -10.64 4.66
C TRP A 170 35.13 -10.63 4.01
N LEU A 171 35.49 -9.55 3.35
CA LEU A 171 36.85 -9.41 2.74
C LEU A 171 37.96 -9.47 3.77
N LYS A 172 37.67 -9.17 5.04
CA LYS A 172 38.62 -9.17 6.16
C LYS A 172 38.35 -10.29 7.18
N ILE A 173 37.57 -11.31 6.81
CA ILE A 173 37.06 -12.35 7.73
C ILE A 173 38.18 -13.13 8.41
N LYS A 174 39.27 -13.44 7.69
CA LYS A 174 40.43 -14.18 8.20
C LYS A 174 41.10 -13.53 9.40
N ARG A 175 40.90 -12.25 9.60
CA ARG A 175 41.51 -11.47 10.68
C ARG A 175 40.46 -11.09 11.75
N SER A 176 39.24 -11.67 11.67
CA SER A 176 38.22 -11.48 12.66
C SER A 176 38.58 -12.09 13.99
N ASN A 177 38.10 -11.51 15.05
CA ASN A 177 38.35 -11.99 16.40
C ASN A 177 37.36 -13.11 16.78
N PHE A 178 37.85 -14.20 17.37
CA PHE A 178 37.02 -15.27 17.91
C PHE A 178 35.95 -14.75 18.90
N ASN A 179 36.25 -13.74 19.70
CA ASN A 179 35.27 -13.12 20.60
C ASN A 179 34.08 -12.56 19.84
N GLY A 180 34.27 -12.04 18.63
CA GLY A 180 33.17 -11.59 17.78
C GLY A 180 32.22 -12.72 17.39
N LEU A 181 32.76 -13.91 17.07
CA LEU A 181 31.93 -15.10 16.77
C LEU A 181 31.11 -15.54 17.99
N ILE A 182 31.71 -15.56 19.17
CA ILE A 182 31.01 -15.91 20.42
C ILE A 182 29.86 -14.93 20.66
N ILE A 183 30.10 -13.64 20.51
CA ILE A 183 29.07 -12.60 20.67
C ILE A 183 27.94 -12.79 19.64
N THR A 184 28.27 -13.16 18.41
CA THR A 184 27.26 -13.41 17.37
C THR A 184 26.40 -14.62 17.72
N VAL A 185 26.97 -15.72 18.17
CA VAL A 185 26.23 -16.90 18.65
C VAL A 185 25.31 -16.53 19.82
N LEU A 186 25.84 -15.82 20.81
CA LEU A 186 25.07 -15.38 21.97
C LEU A 186 23.93 -14.45 21.57
N PHE A 187 24.15 -13.53 20.62
CA PHE A 187 23.10 -12.65 20.12
C PHE A 187 21.94 -13.46 19.50
N PHE A 188 22.24 -14.41 18.60
CA PHE A 188 21.19 -15.23 17.98
C PHE A 188 20.52 -16.18 18.96
N ALA A 189 21.26 -16.73 19.94
CA ALA A 189 20.68 -17.54 21.01
C ALA A 189 19.69 -16.73 21.87
N VAL A 190 20.15 -15.58 22.39
CA VAL A 190 19.30 -14.69 23.20
C VAL A 190 18.11 -14.15 22.38
N ALA A 191 18.32 -13.75 21.12
CA ALA A 191 17.26 -13.30 20.23
C ALA A 191 16.23 -14.41 19.98
N SER A 192 16.67 -15.67 19.76
CA SER A 192 15.77 -16.81 19.56
C SER A 192 14.95 -17.10 20.80
N ILE A 193 15.56 -17.09 21.99
CA ILE A 193 14.87 -17.24 23.26
C ILE A 193 13.86 -16.10 23.45
N TYR A 194 14.27 -14.85 23.26
CA TYR A 194 13.41 -13.70 23.41
C TYR A 194 12.19 -13.76 22.49
N VAL A 195 12.41 -14.12 21.22
CA VAL A 195 11.34 -14.23 20.21
C VAL A 195 10.41 -15.40 20.49
N SER A 196 10.91 -16.51 21.08
CA SER A 196 10.08 -17.67 21.41
C SER A 196 9.06 -17.38 22.53
N TYR A 197 9.32 -16.39 23.40
CA TYR A 197 8.37 -15.95 24.43
C TYR A 197 7.32 -14.97 23.88
N GLY A 198 7.50 -14.45 22.65
CA GLY A 198 6.55 -13.54 22.03
C GLY A 198 5.50 -14.31 21.23
N GLU A 199 4.24 -13.96 21.37
CA GLU A 199 3.15 -14.51 20.55
C GLU A 199 3.11 -13.77 19.21
N TYR A 200 3.69 -14.37 18.16
CA TYR A 200 3.70 -13.81 16.81
C TYR A 200 3.03 -14.77 15.83
N ASP A 201 1.86 -14.41 15.33
CA ASP A 201 1.05 -15.23 14.39
C ASP A 201 1.81 -15.70 13.14
N TYR A 202 2.90 -15.03 12.78
CA TYR A 202 3.66 -15.26 11.55
C TYR A 202 5.02 -15.94 11.77
N LEU A 203 5.46 -16.11 13.03
CA LEU A 203 6.75 -16.67 13.37
C LEU A 203 6.57 -17.85 14.34
N ASP A 204 6.54 -19.03 13.78
CA ASP A 204 6.43 -20.29 14.55
C ASP A 204 7.81 -20.77 15.05
N THR A 205 7.78 -21.70 16.00
CA THR A 205 8.99 -22.29 16.60
C THR A 205 9.94 -22.88 15.55
N ASN A 206 9.40 -23.48 14.48
CA ASN A 206 10.24 -24.08 13.43
C ASN A 206 11.07 -23.03 12.70
N LYS A 207 10.53 -21.85 12.44
CA LYS A 207 11.26 -20.74 11.80
C LYS A 207 12.35 -20.19 12.70
N ILE A 208 12.07 -20.09 14.02
CA ILE A 208 13.05 -19.64 15.02
C ILE A 208 14.21 -20.63 15.08
N VAL A 209 13.91 -21.91 15.21
CA VAL A 209 14.93 -23.00 15.27
C VAL A 209 15.71 -23.06 13.96
N SER A 210 15.05 -22.98 12.81
CA SER A 210 15.73 -22.97 11.49
C SER A 210 16.69 -21.80 11.35
N THR A 211 16.29 -20.60 11.81
CA THR A 211 17.17 -19.42 11.80
C THR A 211 18.40 -19.65 12.65
N PHE A 212 18.25 -20.21 13.85
CA PHE A 212 19.36 -20.51 14.74
C PHE A 212 20.30 -21.58 14.19
N ILE A 213 19.76 -22.66 13.60
CA ILE A 213 20.56 -23.71 12.94
C ILE A 213 21.38 -23.12 11.77
N ILE A 214 20.74 -22.31 10.92
CA ILE A 214 21.44 -21.65 9.80
C ILE A 214 22.53 -20.70 10.30
N SER A 215 22.25 -19.98 11.39
CA SER A 215 23.28 -19.15 12.06
C SER A 215 24.48 -20.00 12.48
N LEU A 216 24.27 -21.13 13.14
CA LEU A 216 25.36 -22.03 13.53
C LEU A 216 26.16 -22.54 12.32
N CYS A 217 25.48 -22.86 11.23
CA CYS A 217 26.16 -23.27 9.99
C CYS A 217 27.11 -22.18 9.46
N TYR A 218 26.68 -20.92 9.42
CA TYR A 218 27.53 -19.80 9.01
C TYR A 218 28.69 -19.57 9.98
N ILE A 219 28.45 -19.64 11.28
CA ILE A 219 29.51 -19.52 12.30
C ILE A 219 30.58 -20.60 12.12
N ILE A 220 30.17 -21.84 11.84
CA ILE A 220 31.15 -22.94 11.55
C ILE A 220 31.99 -22.59 10.32
N VAL A 221 31.37 -22.10 9.25
CA VAL A 221 32.06 -21.70 8.04
C VAL A 221 33.00 -20.53 8.31
N PHE A 222 32.57 -19.52 9.11
CA PHE A 222 33.46 -18.40 9.48
C PHE A 222 34.66 -18.85 10.34
N MET A 223 34.45 -19.80 11.27
CA MET A 223 35.56 -20.41 12.03
C MET A 223 36.56 -21.08 11.10
N ILE A 224 36.09 -21.83 10.11
CA ILE A 224 36.95 -22.45 9.09
C ILE A 224 37.71 -21.38 8.32
N CYS A 225 37.08 -20.32 7.84
CA CYS A 225 37.74 -19.20 7.15
C CYS A 225 38.83 -18.54 7.99
N ILE A 226 38.59 -18.34 9.27
CA ILE A 226 39.53 -17.74 10.21
C ILE A 226 40.71 -18.69 10.44
N LYS A 227 40.44 -19.99 10.70
CA LYS A 227 41.47 -21.00 10.99
C LYS A 227 42.42 -21.22 9.81
N PHE A 228 41.90 -21.26 8.59
CA PHE A 228 42.66 -21.48 7.37
C PHE A 228 43.14 -20.21 6.65
N ASN A 229 43.08 -19.07 7.33
CA ASN A 229 43.57 -17.78 6.83
C ASN A 229 42.99 -17.36 5.48
N GLY A 230 41.73 -17.66 5.24
CA GLY A 230 41.03 -17.13 4.08
C GLY A 230 39.97 -18.01 3.46
N ILE A 231 39.39 -17.47 2.39
CA ILE A 231 38.35 -18.11 1.60
C ILE A 231 39.04 -19.02 0.58
N SER A 232 38.86 -20.34 0.76
CA SER A 232 39.33 -21.30 -0.23
C SER A 232 38.35 -21.41 -1.40
N ARG A 233 38.85 -21.97 -2.55
CA ARG A 233 37.97 -22.26 -3.71
C ARG A 233 36.81 -23.23 -3.38
N ILE A 234 36.93 -24.01 -2.32
CA ILE A 234 35.92 -24.98 -1.85
C ILE A 234 34.88 -24.28 -0.96
N ILE A 235 35.31 -23.34 -0.13
CA ILE A 235 34.42 -22.66 0.85
C ILE A 235 33.45 -21.71 0.13
N LEU A 236 33.88 -21.03 -0.92
CA LEU A 236 33.02 -20.09 -1.64
C LEU A 236 31.78 -20.74 -2.25
N PRO A 237 31.86 -21.86 -2.99
CA PRO A 237 30.66 -22.57 -3.45
C PRO A 237 29.75 -23.05 -2.31
N LEU A 238 30.31 -23.53 -1.20
CA LEU A 238 29.55 -23.97 -0.05
C LEU A 238 28.72 -22.85 0.57
N ILE A 239 29.33 -21.68 0.78
CA ILE A 239 28.66 -20.50 1.27
C ILE A 239 27.56 -20.06 0.29
N SER A 240 27.88 -20.03 -1.00
CA SER A 240 26.90 -19.66 -2.04
C SER A 240 25.67 -20.58 -1.99
N LEU A 241 25.90 -21.89 -1.84
CA LEU A 241 24.81 -22.87 -1.70
C LEU A 241 23.98 -22.61 -0.45
N LEU A 242 24.61 -22.36 0.70
CA LEU A 242 23.91 -22.03 1.95
C LEU A 242 23.06 -20.77 1.82
N VAL A 243 23.61 -19.69 1.24
CA VAL A 243 22.88 -18.43 1.01
C VAL A 243 21.70 -18.64 0.07
N ILE A 244 21.90 -19.36 -1.04
CA ILE A 244 20.83 -19.66 -2.00
C ILE A 244 19.72 -20.47 -1.32
N THR A 245 20.07 -21.49 -0.55
CA THR A 245 19.12 -22.33 0.17
C THR A 245 18.33 -21.51 1.20
N GLU A 246 19.03 -20.69 1.99
CA GLU A 246 18.40 -19.80 2.98
C GLU A 246 17.42 -18.82 2.33
N LEU A 247 17.86 -18.09 1.29
CA LEU A 247 17.03 -17.10 0.61
C LEU A 247 15.83 -17.74 -0.10
N THR A 248 16.03 -18.95 -0.69
CA THR A 248 14.93 -19.70 -1.30
C THR A 248 13.92 -20.15 -0.25
N LEU A 249 14.39 -20.65 0.90
CA LEU A 249 13.51 -21.01 2.02
C LEU A 249 12.75 -19.79 2.52
N ASN A 250 13.42 -18.66 2.73
CA ASN A 250 12.77 -17.42 3.16
C ASN A 250 11.72 -16.94 2.14
N ALA A 251 12.05 -16.98 0.85
CA ALA A 251 11.09 -16.61 -0.21
C ALA A 251 9.88 -17.54 -0.22
N TYR A 252 10.09 -18.86 -0.14
CA TYR A 252 9.01 -19.83 -0.05
C TYR A 252 8.09 -19.58 1.15
N LEU A 253 8.66 -19.40 2.36
CA LEU A 253 7.88 -19.14 3.58
C LEU A 253 7.13 -17.81 3.52
N SER A 254 7.70 -16.79 2.91
CA SER A 254 7.08 -15.47 2.74
C SER A 254 5.92 -15.52 1.73
N MET A 255 6.02 -16.32 0.68
CA MET A 255 5.05 -16.39 -0.42
C MET A 255 4.00 -17.49 -0.24
N LYS A 256 4.24 -18.50 0.62
CA LYS A 256 3.39 -19.67 0.81
C LYS A 256 1.91 -19.35 1.06
N ASN A 257 1.63 -18.24 1.73
CA ASN A 257 0.27 -17.84 2.11
C ASN A 257 -0.33 -16.78 1.17
N ILE A 258 0.27 -16.54 0.00
CA ILE A 258 -0.32 -15.66 -1.01
C ILE A 258 -1.56 -16.37 -1.56
N LYS A 259 -2.70 -15.73 -1.39
CA LYS A 259 -3.93 -16.17 -2.03
C LYS A 259 -3.92 -15.69 -3.48
N TYR A 260 -3.53 -16.56 -4.38
CA TYR A 260 -3.62 -16.29 -5.81
C TYR A 260 -5.06 -16.46 -6.29
N ILE A 261 -5.51 -15.55 -7.14
CA ILE A 261 -6.75 -15.72 -7.88
C ILE A 261 -6.44 -16.69 -9.03
N HIS A 262 -7.27 -17.73 -9.18
CA HIS A 262 -7.11 -18.67 -10.29
C HIS A 262 -7.24 -17.91 -11.63
N LYS A 263 -6.29 -18.17 -12.55
CA LYS A 263 -6.33 -17.58 -13.90
C LYS A 263 -7.65 -17.86 -14.62
N ALA A 264 -8.22 -19.05 -14.41
CA ALA A 264 -9.52 -19.43 -14.95
C ALA A 264 -10.64 -18.49 -14.51
N HIS A 265 -10.66 -18.02 -13.25
CA HIS A 265 -11.69 -17.12 -12.76
C HIS A 265 -11.64 -15.75 -13.45
N ILE A 266 -10.43 -15.21 -13.66
CA ILE A 266 -10.27 -13.93 -14.39
C ILE A 266 -10.61 -14.13 -15.86
N GLY A 267 -10.19 -15.26 -16.46
CA GLY A 267 -10.51 -15.61 -17.86
C GLY A 267 -12.01 -15.70 -18.07
N GLU A 268 -12.71 -16.47 -17.24
CA GLU A 268 -14.17 -16.63 -17.30
C GLU A 268 -14.90 -15.28 -17.15
N TYR A 269 -14.45 -14.44 -16.23
CA TYR A 269 -15.00 -13.10 -16.06
C TYR A 269 -14.83 -12.24 -17.34
N ILE A 270 -13.65 -12.22 -17.92
CA ILE A 270 -13.36 -11.46 -19.13
C ILE A 270 -14.18 -12.03 -20.32
N GLU A 271 -14.18 -13.34 -20.51
CA GLU A 271 -14.89 -14.01 -21.58
C GLU A 271 -16.41 -13.78 -21.50
N THR A 272 -16.96 -13.65 -20.30
CA THR A 272 -18.40 -13.43 -20.11
C THR A 272 -18.78 -11.95 -20.23
N VAL A 273 -17.97 -11.03 -19.65
CA VAL A 273 -18.38 -9.63 -19.54
C VAL A 273 -17.90 -8.77 -20.74
N SER A 274 -16.76 -9.10 -21.38
CA SER A 274 -16.28 -8.32 -22.53
C SER A 274 -17.28 -8.29 -23.70
N PRO A 275 -17.91 -9.42 -24.10
CA PRO A 275 -18.91 -9.39 -25.19
C PRO A 275 -20.10 -8.48 -24.88
N LEU A 276 -20.57 -8.48 -23.62
CA LEU A 276 -21.65 -7.59 -23.17
C LEU A 276 -21.26 -6.12 -23.30
N ILE A 277 -20.02 -5.76 -22.94
CA ILE A 277 -19.52 -4.40 -23.05
C ILE A 277 -19.38 -3.97 -24.50
N GLU A 278 -18.84 -4.82 -25.38
CA GLU A 278 -18.70 -4.50 -26.80
C GLU A 278 -20.08 -4.35 -27.46
N GLU A 279 -21.05 -5.16 -27.08
CA GLU A 279 -22.42 -5.00 -27.56
C GLU A 279 -23.06 -3.70 -27.08
N VAL A 280 -22.90 -3.35 -25.79
CA VAL A 280 -23.37 -2.06 -25.26
C VAL A 280 -22.73 -0.89 -25.98
N LYS A 281 -21.44 -0.97 -26.32
CA LYS A 281 -20.75 0.05 -27.11
C LYS A 281 -21.34 0.19 -28.53
N SER A 282 -21.81 -0.90 -29.12
CA SER A 282 -22.43 -0.85 -30.45
C SER A 282 -23.83 -0.21 -30.49
N LEU A 283 -24.46 -0.04 -29.30
CA LEU A 283 -25.81 0.58 -29.21
C LEU A 283 -25.79 2.10 -29.36
N ASN A 284 -24.65 2.76 -29.13
CA ASN A 284 -24.58 4.21 -29.14
C ASN A 284 -23.14 4.70 -29.39
N ASP A 285 -22.97 5.60 -30.35
CA ASP A 285 -21.67 6.19 -30.70
C ASP A 285 -21.29 7.41 -29.85
N ASN A 286 -22.20 7.93 -29.03
CA ASN A 286 -21.93 9.07 -28.17
C ASN A 286 -21.11 8.65 -26.94
N PHE A 287 -20.45 9.61 -26.30
CA PHE A 287 -19.77 9.36 -25.04
C PHE A 287 -20.79 9.12 -23.91
N TYR A 288 -20.62 8.03 -23.19
CA TYR A 288 -21.34 7.69 -21.96
C TYR A 288 -20.45 6.86 -21.05
N ARG A 289 -20.90 6.67 -19.79
CA ARG A 289 -20.25 5.78 -18.85
C ARG A 289 -21.03 4.49 -18.66
N ILE A 290 -20.27 3.42 -18.48
CA ILE A 290 -20.76 2.10 -18.07
C ILE A 290 -20.27 1.88 -16.64
N GLU A 291 -21.11 1.31 -15.77
CA GLU A 291 -20.69 0.88 -14.45
C GLU A 291 -21.14 -0.53 -14.14
N GLN A 292 -20.46 -1.17 -13.21
CA GLN A 292 -20.76 -2.51 -12.79
C GLN A 292 -21.21 -2.52 -11.31
N VAL A 293 -22.34 -3.17 -11.04
CA VAL A 293 -22.81 -3.42 -9.68
C VAL A 293 -21.95 -4.50 -9.00
N TYR A 294 -21.59 -5.53 -9.73
CA TYR A 294 -20.58 -6.50 -9.36
C TYR A 294 -19.29 -6.19 -10.12
N ARG A 295 -18.19 -6.05 -9.41
CA ARG A 295 -16.87 -5.84 -10.01
C ARG A 295 -15.90 -6.89 -9.53
N ASN A 296 -14.99 -7.28 -10.38
CA ASN A 296 -13.88 -8.17 -10.01
C ASN A 296 -12.74 -7.38 -9.38
N THR A 297 -12.44 -6.20 -9.94
CA THR A 297 -11.43 -5.27 -9.42
C THR A 297 -11.95 -3.83 -9.42
N LEU A 298 -11.21 -2.90 -8.81
CA LEU A 298 -11.51 -1.47 -8.91
C LEU A 298 -11.20 -0.90 -10.29
N ASN A 299 -10.38 -1.58 -11.09
CA ASN A 299 -9.95 -1.15 -12.42
C ASN A 299 -10.59 -1.97 -13.55
N ASP A 300 -11.77 -2.54 -13.33
CA ASP A 300 -12.48 -3.31 -14.36
C ASP A 300 -12.76 -2.48 -15.62
N SER A 301 -12.99 -1.17 -15.48
CA SER A 301 -13.14 -0.26 -16.61
C SER A 301 -11.91 -0.22 -17.52
N MET A 302 -10.71 -0.26 -16.94
CA MET A 302 -9.45 -0.32 -17.69
C MET A 302 -9.21 -1.73 -18.26
N LEU A 303 -9.53 -2.77 -17.49
CA LEU A 303 -9.36 -4.17 -17.92
C LEU A 303 -10.25 -4.51 -19.09
N LEU A 304 -11.48 -4.02 -19.11
CA LEU A 304 -12.52 -4.33 -20.08
C LEU A 304 -12.76 -3.19 -21.09
N ASN A 305 -11.89 -2.17 -21.08
CA ASN A 305 -11.88 -1.05 -22.05
C ASN A 305 -13.22 -0.32 -22.19
N TYR A 306 -13.78 0.20 -21.08
CA TYR A 306 -14.95 1.05 -21.07
C TYR A 306 -14.77 2.30 -20.19
N ASN A 307 -15.59 3.33 -20.40
CA ASN A 307 -15.55 4.54 -19.58
C ASN A 307 -16.30 4.32 -18.26
N GLY A 308 -15.61 4.19 -17.16
CA GLY A 308 -16.17 4.01 -15.83
C GLY A 308 -15.74 5.09 -14.84
N LEU A 309 -16.39 5.16 -13.68
CA LEU A 309 -16.01 6.01 -12.53
C LEU A 309 -15.17 5.24 -11.53
N GLY A 310 -15.42 3.94 -11.42
CA GLY A 310 -14.69 3.07 -10.51
C GLY A 310 -13.23 2.93 -10.95
N HIS A 311 -12.28 3.34 -10.10
CA HIS A 311 -10.87 3.11 -10.38
C HIS A 311 -10.01 3.18 -9.11
N SER A 312 -8.80 2.64 -9.21
CA SER A 312 -7.74 2.75 -8.22
C SER A 312 -6.48 3.30 -8.86
N SER A 313 -6.05 4.48 -8.43
CA SER A 313 -4.84 5.14 -8.94
C SER A 313 -4.19 5.98 -7.86
N SER A 314 -2.86 5.92 -7.77
CA SER A 314 -2.10 6.83 -6.91
C SER A 314 -2.07 8.27 -7.41
N ALA A 315 -2.48 8.51 -8.65
CA ALA A 315 -2.64 9.83 -9.27
C ALA A 315 -4.13 10.26 -9.32
N ASN A 316 -4.97 9.80 -8.38
CA ASN A 316 -6.35 10.24 -8.29
C ASN A 316 -6.40 11.74 -7.94
N GLU A 317 -7.18 12.50 -8.70
CA GLU A 317 -7.27 13.95 -8.53
C GLU A 317 -8.19 14.27 -7.35
N GLU A 318 -7.74 15.13 -6.44
CA GLU A 318 -8.39 15.40 -5.15
C GLU A 318 -9.76 16.04 -5.30
N ASN A 319 -9.92 17.03 -6.21
CA ASN A 319 -11.20 17.71 -6.40
C ASN A 319 -12.24 16.74 -6.98
N THR A 320 -11.84 15.87 -7.91
CA THR A 320 -12.70 14.80 -8.43
C THR A 320 -13.12 13.84 -7.32
N ALA A 321 -12.19 13.42 -6.48
CA ALA A 321 -12.50 12.55 -5.34
C ALA A 321 -13.44 13.23 -4.34
N LYS A 322 -13.24 14.51 -4.03
CA LYS A 322 -14.12 15.32 -3.17
C LYS A 322 -15.53 15.42 -3.76
N LEU A 323 -15.65 15.72 -5.05
CA LEU A 323 -16.94 15.80 -5.75
C LEU A 323 -17.69 14.47 -5.71
N ILE A 324 -17.03 13.38 -6.07
CA ILE A 324 -17.61 12.04 -6.04
C ILE A 324 -18.04 11.65 -4.62
N LYS A 325 -17.23 12.00 -3.61
CA LYS A 325 -17.57 11.79 -2.20
C LYS A 325 -18.80 12.63 -1.78
N SER A 326 -18.94 13.86 -2.24
CA SER A 326 -20.07 14.73 -1.91
C SER A 326 -21.39 14.20 -2.47
N PHE A 327 -21.34 13.44 -3.57
CA PHE A 327 -22.48 12.72 -4.13
C PHE A 327 -22.82 11.40 -3.44
N GLY A 328 -22.06 11.02 -2.41
CA GLY A 328 -22.36 9.83 -1.62
C GLY A 328 -21.56 8.58 -1.95
N PHE A 329 -20.68 8.64 -2.93
CA PHE A 329 -19.82 7.49 -3.26
C PHE A 329 -18.74 7.27 -2.21
N LYS A 330 -18.35 6.03 -2.04
CA LYS A 330 -17.18 5.70 -1.21
C LYS A 330 -15.91 6.01 -2.00
N THR A 331 -15.18 7.01 -1.53
CA THR A 331 -13.89 7.39 -2.10
C THR A 331 -12.80 7.35 -1.04
N SER A 332 -11.58 7.16 -1.49
CA SER A 332 -10.36 7.38 -0.71
C SER A 332 -9.37 8.16 -1.57
N VAL A 333 -8.26 8.55 -1.01
CA VAL A 333 -7.21 9.29 -1.74
C VAL A 333 -6.78 8.60 -3.05
N ILE A 334 -6.91 7.27 -3.12
CA ILE A 334 -6.45 6.48 -4.27
C ILE A 334 -7.58 5.69 -4.95
N ASN A 335 -8.80 5.68 -4.42
CA ASN A 335 -9.87 4.82 -4.92
C ASN A 335 -11.16 5.60 -5.07
N ASN A 336 -11.80 5.46 -6.22
CA ASN A 336 -13.20 5.78 -6.44
C ASN A 336 -13.98 4.49 -6.59
N VAL A 337 -15.05 4.34 -5.81
CA VAL A 337 -15.84 3.12 -5.78
C VAL A 337 -17.26 3.42 -6.16
N TYR A 338 -17.69 2.97 -7.33
CA TYR A 338 -19.10 2.92 -7.69
C TYR A 338 -19.81 1.88 -6.81
N ASN A 339 -21.13 1.90 -6.74
CA ASN A 339 -22.02 1.03 -5.94
C ASN A 339 -22.17 1.34 -4.45
N MET A 340 -21.44 2.30 -3.93
CA MET A 340 -21.63 2.73 -2.55
C MET A 340 -22.11 4.19 -2.53
N GLY A 341 -23.43 4.38 -2.44
CA GLY A 341 -24.05 5.69 -2.34
C GLY A 341 -24.58 6.28 -3.66
N SER A 342 -24.55 5.55 -4.78
CA SER A 342 -25.11 6.00 -6.05
C SER A 342 -26.65 6.17 -5.99
N THR A 343 -27.15 7.25 -6.61
CA THR A 343 -28.59 7.52 -6.80
C THR A 343 -28.88 7.77 -8.27
N ILE A 344 -30.14 7.64 -8.70
CA ILE A 344 -30.52 7.81 -10.11
C ILE A 344 -30.20 9.20 -10.65
N PRO A 345 -30.52 10.31 -9.95
CA PRO A 345 -30.14 11.64 -10.41
C PRO A 345 -28.63 11.82 -10.55
N ILE A 346 -27.85 11.27 -9.61
CA ILE A 346 -26.39 11.38 -9.66
C ILE A 346 -25.80 10.50 -10.76
N ASP A 347 -26.33 9.29 -10.99
CA ASP A 347 -25.95 8.48 -12.14
C ASP A 347 -26.23 9.23 -13.44
N SER A 348 -27.36 9.93 -13.51
CA SER A 348 -27.75 10.69 -14.70
C SER A 348 -26.82 11.86 -14.95
N ILE A 349 -26.49 12.66 -13.94
CA ILE A 349 -25.52 13.77 -14.02
C ILE A 349 -24.13 13.28 -14.43
N LEU A 350 -23.69 12.15 -13.90
CA LEU A 350 -22.40 11.56 -14.20
C LEU A 350 -22.38 10.81 -15.55
N GLY A 351 -23.49 10.82 -16.29
CA GLY A 351 -23.58 10.19 -17.60
C GLY A 351 -23.47 8.67 -17.57
N ILE A 352 -23.85 8.03 -16.45
CA ILE A 352 -23.88 6.57 -16.36
C ILE A 352 -25.14 6.09 -17.08
N LYS A 353 -24.95 5.64 -18.31
CA LYS A 353 -26.01 5.21 -19.20
C LYS A 353 -26.31 3.73 -19.07
N TYR A 354 -25.29 2.90 -18.90
CA TYR A 354 -25.50 1.47 -18.77
C TYR A 354 -24.93 0.96 -17.47
N LEU A 355 -25.65 0.03 -16.85
CA LEU A 355 -25.30 -0.62 -15.61
C LEU A 355 -25.30 -2.14 -15.80
N ILE A 356 -24.17 -2.78 -15.57
CA ILE A 356 -24.04 -4.23 -15.61
C ILE A 356 -24.20 -4.78 -14.21
N SER A 357 -25.10 -5.73 -14.01
CA SER A 357 -25.38 -6.35 -12.72
C SER A 357 -25.43 -7.86 -12.83
N MET A 358 -25.05 -8.59 -11.77
CA MET A 358 -25.32 -10.02 -11.65
C MET A 358 -26.75 -10.25 -11.19
N GLU A 359 -27.46 -11.16 -11.82
CA GLU A 359 -28.82 -11.57 -11.45
C GLU A 359 -28.85 -12.55 -10.26
N GLN A 360 -28.01 -12.36 -9.26
CA GLN A 360 -28.08 -13.17 -8.03
C GLN A 360 -28.85 -12.45 -6.91
N PRO A 361 -29.81 -13.15 -6.25
CA PRO A 361 -30.85 -12.49 -5.44
C PRO A 361 -30.41 -11.92 -4.10
N GLU A 362 -29.28 -12.33 -3.53
CA GLU A 362 -29.07 -12.15 -2.09
C GLU A 362 -28.15 -11.00 -1.68
N PHE A 363 -27.24 -10.55 -2.55
CA PHE A 363 -26.24 -9.55 -2.16
C PHE A 363 -26.62 -8.09 -2.44
N PHE A 364 -27.63 -7.81 -3.29
CA PHE A 364 -27.87 -6.46 -3.78
C PHE A 364 -29.37 -6.02 -3.78
N LYS A 365 -30.08 -6.26 -2.70
CA LYS A 365 -31.52 -5.90 -2.60
C LYS A 365 -31.81 -4.41 -2.90
N CYS A 366 -30.96 -3.49 -2.49
CA CYS A 366 -31.14 -2.06 -2.76
C CYS A 366 -30.94 -1.69 -4.24
N TYR A 367 -30.00 -2.34 -4.95
CA TYR A 367 -29.81 -2.11 -6.39
C TYR A 367 -30.90 -2.73 -7.25
N LYS A 368 -31.44 -3.87 -6.84
CA LYS A 368 -32.58 -4.51 -7.52
C LYS A 368 -33.79 -3.58 -7.58
N TYR A 369 -34.05 -2.81 -6.52
CA TYR A 369 -35.12 -1.83 -6.50
C TYR A 369 -34.90 -0.73 -7.55
N LYS A 370 -33.71 -0.14 -7.59
CA LYS A 370 -33.30 0.90 -8.55
C LYS A 370 -33.39 0.38 -10.00
N GLN A 371 -32.86 -0.81 -10.25
CA GLN A 371 -32.83 -1.43 -11.58
C GLN A 371 -34.24 -1.73 -12.11
N ASN A 372 -35.11 -2.31 -11.28
CA ASN A 372 -36.44 -2.75 -11.73
C ASN A 372 -37.44 -1.61 -11.88
N MET A 373 -37.29 -0.49 -11.18
CA MET A 373 -38.29 0.62 -11.21
C MET A 373 -37.95 1.69 -12.24
N PHE A 374 -36.67 1.99 -12.45
CA PHE A 374 -36.27 3.19 -13.17
C PHE A 374 -35.38 2.89 -14.38
N TYR A 375 -34.67 1.77 -14.39
CA TYR A 375 -33.78 1.39 -15.47
C TYR A 375 -34.43 0.31 -16.32
N LYS A 376 -34.26 0.45 -17.65
CA LYS A 376 -34.76 -0.51 -18.61
C LYS A 376 -33.76 -1.65 -18.79
N LYS A 377 -34.20 -2.89 -18.56
CA LYS A 377 -33.37 -4.05 -18.86
C LYS A 377 -33.22 -4.20 -20.38
N VAL A 378 -31.98 -4.19 -20.87
CA VAL A 378 -31.65 -4.25 -22.29
C VAL A 378 -31.31 -5.66 -22.72
N LYS A 379 -30.47 -6.35 -21.90
CA LYS A 379 -29.97 -7.69 -22.22
C LYS A 379 -29.68 -8.51 -20.96
N THR A 380 -29.67 -9.80 -21.15
CA THR A 380 -29.20 -10.78 -20.15
C THR A 380 -28.30 -11.79 -20.86
N GLU A 381 -27.14 -12.10 -20.24
CA GLU A 381 -26.25 -13.15 -20.72
C GLU A 381 -25.64 -13.89 -19.51
N GLY A 382 -25.92 -15.19 -19.42
CA GLY A 382 -25.57 -15.99 -18.26
C GLY A 382 -26.16 -15.43 -16.99
N SER A 383 -25.30 -15.15 -16.01
CA SER A 383 -25.68 -14.53 -14.73
C SER A 383 -25.64 -12.98 -14.75
N TYR A 384 -25.35 -12.35 -15.88
CA TYR A 384 -25.25 -10.90 -16.00
C TYR A 384 -26.42 -10.31 -16.77
N ALA A 385 -26.85 -9.12 -16.35
CA ALA A 385 -27.85 -8.32 -17.07
C ALA A 385 -27.36 -6.89 -17.24
N VAL A 386 -27.72 -6.30 -18.38
CA VAL A 386 -27.44 -4.91 -18.71
C VAL A 386 -28.73 -4.11 -18.54
N TYR A 387 -28.62 -3.01 -17.84
CA TYR A 387 -29.72 -2.06 -17.62
C TYR A 387 -29.35 -0.70 -18.18
N GLU A 388 -30.27 -0.08 -18.92
CA GLU A 388 -30.13 1.27 -19.46
C GLU A 388 -30.79 2.29 -18.52
N ASN A 389 -30.04 3.33 -18.19
CA ASN A 389 -30.55 4.54 -17.56
C ASN A 389 -31.08 5.51 -18.64
N PRO A 390 -32.41 5.65 -18.81
CA PRO A 390 -32.97 6.53 -19.83
C PRO A 390 -32.76 8.02 -19.54
N TYR A 391 -32.35 8.37 -18.31
CA TYR A 391 -32.15 9.74 -17.85
C TYR A 391 -30.70 10.19 -17.92
N ALA A 392 -29.78 9.36 -18.41
CA ALA A 392 -28.35 9.69 -18.47
C ALA A 392 -28.11 10.93 -19.33
N LEU A 393 -27.47 11.94 -18.74
CA LEU A 393 -27.09 13.16 -19.42
C LEU A 393 -25.81 12.96 -20.25
N PRO A 394 -25.62 13.72 -21.33
CA PRO A 394 -24.37 13.71 -22.09
C PRO A 394 -23.23 14.26 -21.24
N ILE A 395 -21.97 14.06 -21.67
CA ILE A 395 -20.76 14.49 -20.94
C ILE A 395 -20.72 16.02 -20.72
N ALA A 396 -21.35 16.77 -21.61
CA ALA A 396 -21.50 18.22 -21.52
C ALA A 396 -22.96 18.58 -21.70
N PHE A 397 -23.49 19.36 -20.79
CA PHE A 397 -24.86 19.88 -20.81
C PHE A 397 -24.89 21.26 -20.14
N MET A 398 -25.86 22.06 -20.50
CA MET A 398 -26.00 23.42 -19.95
C MET A 398 -26.75 23.38 -18.62
N VAL A 399 -26.26 24.19 -17.67
CA VAL A 399 -26.87 24.38 -16.35
C VAL A 399 -26.94 25.87 -16.04
N ASN A 400 -27.68 26.24 -15.01
CA ASN A 400 -27.76 27.62 -14.57
C ASN A 400 -26.42 28.08 -13.94
N GLU A 401 -25.99 29.31 -14.19
CA GLU A 401 -24.76 29.94 -13.68
C GLU A 401 -24.62 29.92 -12.14
N ARG A 402 -25.74 29.84 -11.44
CA ARG A 402 -25.76 29.76 -9.95
C ARG A 402 -25.01 28.57 -9.40
N LEU A 403 -24.79 27.54 -10.21
CA LEU A 403 -24.00 26.37 -9.79
C LEU A 403 -22.55 26.72 -9.43
N GLU A 404 -21.96 27.78 -10.01
CA GLU A 404 -20.60 28.22 -9.71
C GLU A 404 -20.38 28.62 -8.25
N SER A 405 -21.46 29.04 -7.56
CA SER A 405 -21.40 29.48 -6.16
C SER A 405 -21.36 28.32 -5.14
N THR A 406 -21.38 27.07 -5.61
CA THR A 406 -21.50 25.90 -4.74
C THR A 406 -20.15 25.52 -4.12
N ASN A 407 -20.12 25.47 -2.77
CA ASN A 407 -18.93 25.00 -2.05
C ASN A 407 -18.97 23.49 -1.81
N ILE A 408 -17.99 22.77 -2.34
CA ILE A 408 -17.87 21.30 -2.25
C ILE A 408 -17.25 20.85 -0.90
N ASN A 409 -16.63 21.76 -0.14
CA ASN A 409 -15.74 21.40 0.97
C ASN A 409 -16.44 21.03 2.29
N GLU A 410 -17.74 21.29 2.46
CA GLU A 410 -18.44 21.09 3.76
C GLU A 410 -19.76 20.31 3.66
N VAL A 411 -19.73 19.18 2.97
CA VAL A 411 -20.94 18.38 2.81
C VAL A 411 -21.18 17.47 4.02
N LYS A 412 -22.05 17.89 4.94
CA LYS A 412 -22.47 17.04 6.08
C LYS A 412 -23.53 16.01 5.69
N ASN A 413 -24.51 16.39 4.87
CA ASN A 413 -25.57 15.51 4.39
C ASN A 413 -25.60 15.45 2.86
N LYS A 414 -25.32 14.28 2.33
CA LYS A 414 -25.16 14.03 0.88
C LYS A 414 -26.46 14.15 0.09
N PHE A 415 -27.60 13.85 0.71
CA PHE A 415 -28.91 14.02 0.07
C PHE A 415 -29.31 15.49 -0.02
N VAL A 416 -29.04 16.26 1.04
CA VAL A 416 -29.26 17.72 1.02
C VAL A 416 -28.37 18.35 -0.03
N TYR A 417 -27.10 18.00 -0.08
CA TYR A 417 -26.17 18.49 -1.11
C TYR A 417 -26.65 18.14 -2.52
N SER A 418 -27.13 16.91 -2.75
CA SER A 418 -27.67 16.51 -4.04
C SER A 418 -28.92 17.33 -4.41
N ASN A 419 -29.81 17.64 -3.47
CA ASN A 419 -30.92 18.53 -3.69
C ASN A 419 -30.46 19.95 -4.07
N ASP A 420 -29.50 20.49 -3.34
CA ASP A 420 -28.99 21.85 -3.60
C ASP A 420 -28.34 21.96 -4.98
N ILE A 421 -27.54 20.97 -5.37
CA ILE A 421 -26.95 20.92 -6.71
C ILE A 421 -28.04 20.88 -7.78
N LEU A 422 -29.02 20.00 -7.63
CA LEU A 422 -30.12 19.85 -8.62
C LEU A 422 -30.96 21.12 -8.73
N LYS A 423 -31.31 21.77 -7.60
CA LYS A 423 -32.00 23.05 -7.58
C LYS A 423 -31.24 24.13 -8.32
N LEU A 424 -29.93 24.24 -8.06
CA LEU A 424 -29.07 25.22 -8.72
C LEU A 424 -28.93 24.96 -10.22
N MET A 425 -28.82 23.68 -10.62
CA MET A 425 -28.69 23.29 -12.02
C MET A 425 -29.90 23.72 -12.87
N VAL A 426 -31.12 23.56 -12.35
CA VAL A 426 -32.36 23.85 -13.07
C VAL A 426 -33.01 25.17 -12.69
N ASN A 427 -32.48 25.88 -11.69
CA ASN A 427 -33.03 27.10 -11.10
C ASN A 427 -34.46 26.91 -10.57
N GLU A 428 -34.73 25.74 -10.02
CA GLU A 428 -36.02 25.40 -9.44
C GLU A 428 -35.88 25.16 -7.93
N ASN A 429 -36.88 25.45 -7.15
CA ASN A 429 -36.86 25.30 -5.69
C ASN A 429 -37.69 24.09 -5.24
N TYR A 430 -37.28 22.90 -5.67
CA TYR A 430 -38.00 21.70 -5.25
C TYR A 430 -37.00 20.59 -4.86
N ASP A 431 -37.31 19.85 -3.79
CA ASP A 431 -36.49 18.78 -3.29
C ASP A 431 -36.84 17.42 -3.92
N ILE A 432 -35.88 16.77 -4.54
CA ILE A 432 -36.03 15.39 -5.03
C ILE A 432 -36.00 14.42 -3.84
N TYR A 433 -35.13 14.67 -2.87
CA TYR A 433 -35.01 13.87 -1.65
C TYR A 433 -35.71 14.63 -0.50
N LYS A 434 -36.73 14.02 0.07
CA LYS A 434 -37.38 14.56 1.26
C LYS A 434 -36.75 13.95 2.50
N VAL A 435 -36.47 14.80 3.49
CA VAL A 435 -36.06 14.33 4.81
C VAL A 435 -37.25 13.69 5.47
N LEU A 436 -37.17 12.41 5.76
CA LEU A 436 -38.12 11.73 6.62
C LEU A 436 -37.73 12.05 8.07
N ASN A 437 -38.60 12.71 8.82
CA ASN A 437 -38.45 12.84 10.26
C ASN A 437 -38.79 11.48 10.90
N ILE A 438 -37.74 10.68 11.09
CA ILE A 438 -37.85 9.37 11.72
C ILE A 438 -37.87 9.61 13.24
N THR A 439 -39.04 9.95 13.79
CA THR A 439 -39.21 10.13 15.23
C THR A 439 -39.48 8.79 15.94
N ASP A 440 -40.02 7.81 15.23
CA ASP A 440 -40.44 6.52 15.80
C ASP A 440 -39.97 5.35 14.93
N ILE A 441 -38.69 4.96 15.08
CA ILE A 441 -38.19 3.71 14.48
C ILE A 441 -38.55 2.56 15.44
N LYS A 442 -39.41 1.67 15.02
CA LYS A 442 -39.64 0.40 15.73
C LYS A 442 -38.64 -0.64 15.24
N LEU A 443 -37.76 -1.02 16.12
CA LEU A 443 -36.77 -2.06 15.86
C LEU A 443 -37.30 -3.41 16.27
N ASN A 444 -37.61 -4.26 15.30
CA ASN A 444 -38.05 -5.62 15.56
C ASN A 444 -36.87 -6.59 15.37
N ASN A 445 -36.36 -7.14 16.47
CA ASN A 445 -35.21 -8.07 16.48
C ASN A 445 -33.91 -7.52 15.84
N LEU A 446 -33.67 -6.22 16.02
CA LEU A 446 -32.44 -5.53 15.63
C LEU A 446 -31.88 -4.79 16.84
N SER A 447 -30.57 -4.74 16.98
CA SER A 447 -29.88 -3.88 17.95
C SER A 447 -29.25 -2.67 17.25
N GLU A 448 -29.26 -1.56 17.94
CA GLU A 448 -28.56 -0.35 17.53
C GLU A 448 -27.14 -0.41 18.07
N VAL A 449 -26.15 -0.32 17.17
CA VAL A 449 -24.73 -0.27 17.52
C VAL A 449 -24.13 1.01 16.96
N LYS A 450 -23.54 1.82 17.81
CA LYS A 450 -22.82 3.04 17.41
C LYS A 450 -21.37 2.73 17.15
N TYR A 451 -20.92 3.05 15.93
CA TYR A 451 -19.52 3.00 15.53
C TYR A 451 -19.09 4.39 15.06
N ASP A 452 -18.23 5.01 15.80
CA ASP A 452 -17.79 6.39 15.61
C ASP A 452 -18.98 7.32 15.37
N ASP A 453 -19.34 8.03 14.61
CA ASP A 453 -20.58 8.83 14.47
C ASP A 453 -21.68 8.16 13.62
N GLU A 454 -21.54 6.88 13.30
CA GLU A 454 -22.53 6.14 12.50
C GLU A 454 -23.37 5.20 13.36
N THR A 455 -24.69 5.20 13.15
CA THR A 455 -25.61 4.25 13.78
C THR A 455 -25.88 3.09 12.82
N VAL A 456 -25.51 1.88 13.24
CA VAL A 456 -25.70 0.66 12.46
C VAL A 456 -26.73 -0.24 13.16
N TYR A 457 -27.69 -0.73 12.41
CA TYR A 457 -28.69 -1.69 12.91
C TYR A 457 -28.28 -3.10 12.53
N GLN A 458 -28.04 -3.95 13.53
CA GLN A 458 -27.56 -5.32 13.34
C GLN A 458 -28.59 -6.35 13.79
N LYS A 459 -28.63 -7.49 13.11
CA LYS A 459 -29.42 -8.64 13.50
C LYS A 459 -28.69 -9.50 14.52
N GLU A 460 -29.21 -9.60 15.73
CA GLU A 460 -28.58 -10.38 16.82
C GLU A 460 -28.85 -11.88 16.74
N ILE A 461 -29.97 -12.33 16.18
CA ILE A 461 -30.41 -13.73 16.25
C ILE A 461 -30.59 -14.33 14.85
N LYS A 462 -29.88 -15.43 14.56
CA LYS A 462 -30.10 -16.21 13.34
C LYS A 462 -31.47 -16.85 13.34
N GLY A 463 -32.23 -16.71 12.26
CA GLY A 463 -33.51 -17.37 12.06
C GLY A 463 -34.76 -16.56 12.42
N VAL A 464 -34.62 -15.40 13.06
CA VAL A 464 -35.75 -14.51 13.37
C VAL A 464 -35.88 -13.44 12.28
N LYS A 465 -37.13 -13.19 11.84
CA LYS A 465 -37.47 -12.14 10.89
C LYS A 465 -37.29 -10.77 11.55
N SER A 466 -36.44 -9.93 10.95
CA SER A 466 -36.17 -8.58 11.46
C SER A 466 -36.69 -7.54 10.49
N THR A 467 -37.32 -6.49 10.99
CA THR A 467 -37.88 -5.40 10.19
C THR A 467 -37.62 -4.05 10.86
N ILE A 468 -37.47 -3.03 10.06
CA ILE A 468 -37.49 -1.63 10.48
C ILE A 468 -38.81 -1.07 9.96
N GLU A 469 -39.65 -0.57 10.85
CA GLU A 469 -40.88 0.15 10.53
C GLU A 469 -40.61 1.65 10.70
N LEU A 470 -40.84 2.42 9.63
CA LEU A 470 -40.64 3.89 9.56
C LEU A 470 -41.98 4.61 9.78
#